data_551478971fadd34df4e8bfe416b3852c
#
_entry.id   551478971fadd34df4e8bfe416b3852c
#
_cell.length_a   1.000
_cell.length_b   1.000
_cell.length_c   1.000
_cell.angle_alpha   90.00
_cell.angle_beta   90.00
_cell.angle_gamma   90.00
#
_symmetry.space_group_name_H-M   'P 1'
#
loop_
_entity.id
_entity.type
_entity.pdbx_description
1 polymer ?
#
loop_
_entity_poly.entity_id
_entity_poly.type
_entity_poly.pdbx_seq_one_letter_code
_entity_poly.pdbx_strand_id
1 'polypeptide(L)'
;MPCFKDTMKFLKSIISLVIIATMAISPAFGIHKKQLTKLQEQQHQSMHEIVMVDRDTDGEIVSGGLCTAYAVGPHTLMTAQHCDDEKTDRVYVDPVTRESVKDNTAVSYKIVSRQFDNQDHMLLDLSGANFKVTIFLSPNVRLPQQGEHVYQWGCPAGIRDQYREGVVMGSLPMGILDDTEVNAKGPLVYFIQEAIIGGDSGSAIFSAKDGALIGIVTYGLDNGQMAGVYPIQFTGAQIEASLK
;
A
#
# COMPACT_ATOMS: atom_id res chain seq x y z
N MET A 1 -64.11 -8.08 -22.06
CA MET A 1 -63.07 -7.07 -21.77
C MET A 1 -62.79 -7.11 -20.27
N PRO A 2 -61.67 -7.63 -19.81
CA PRO A 2 -61.36 -7.64 -18.39
C PRO A 2 -60.94 -6.22 -17.96
N CYS A 3 -61.45 -5.83 -16.81
CA CYS A 3 -61.42 -4.49 -16.27
C CYS A 3 -59.99 -4.03 -15.93
N PHE A 4 -59.58 -2.91 -16.49
CA PHE A 4 -58.25 -2.26 -16.33
C PHE A 4 -57.85 -1.99 -14.86
N LYS A 5 -58.77 -2.07 -13.93
CA LYS A 5 -58.56 -1.88 -12.48
C LYS A 5 -57.83 -3.04 -11.78
N ASP A 6 -57.95 -4.27 -12.28
CA ASP A 6 -57.33 -5.43 -11.64
C ASP A 6 -55.85 -5.58 -12.00
N THR A 7 -55.48 -5.17 -13.21
CA THR A 7 -54.07 -5.14 -13.67
C THR A 7 -53.20 -4.16 -12.85
N MET A 8 -53.80 -3.02 -12.45
CA MET A 8 -53.11 -2.00 -11.68
C MET A 8 -52.88 -2.38 -10.21
N LYS A 9 -53.79 -3.18 -9.64
CA LYS A 9 -53.60 -3.72 -8.29
C LYS A 9 -52.50 -4.81 -8.25
N PHE A 10 -52.47 -5.66 -9.28
CA PHE A 10 -51.44 -6.69 -9.41
C PHE A 10 -50.05 -6.09 -9.62
N LEU A 11 -49.96 -5.05 -10.45
CA LEU A 11 -48.70 -4.35 -10.69
C LEU A 11 -48.15 -3.65 -9.43
N LYS A 12 -49.06 -3.02 -8.65
CA LYS A 12 -48.65 -2.39 -7.36
C LYS A 12 -48.19 -3.43 -6.34
N SER A 13 -48.77 -4.63 -6.31
CA SER A 13 -48.37 -5.72 -5.40
C SER A 13 -47.01 -6.28 -5.78
N ILE A 14 -46.70 -6.44 -7.07
CA ILE A 14 -45.38 -6.89 -7.55
C ILE A 14 -44.30 -5.85 -7.27
N ILE A 15 -44.57 -4.56 -7.53
CA ILE A 15 -43.61 -3.47 -7.28
C ILE A 15 -43.30 -3.39 -5.77
N SER A 16 -44.31 -3.51 -4.90
CA SER A 16 -44.08 -3.53 -3.43
C SER A 16 -43.25 -4.74 -2.99
N LEU A 17 -43.51 -5.92 -3.58
CA LEU A 17 -42.75 -7.13 -3.24
C LEU A 17 -41.29 -7.05 -3.72
N VAL A 18 -41.06 -6.47 -4.90
CA VAL A 18 -39.69 -6.26 -5.43
C VAL A 18 -38.92 -5.23 -4.60
N ILE A 19 -39.59 -4.17 -4.15
CA ILE A 19 -38.94 -3.15 -3.30
C ILE A 19 -38.58 -3.74 -1.91
N ILE A 20 -39.47 -4.57 -1.35
CA ILE A 20 -39.19 -5.24 -0.08
C ILE A 20 -38.07 -6.28 -0.24
N ALA A 21 -38.03 -7.02 -1.36
CA ALA A 21 -36.98 -7.99 -1.64
C ALA A 21 -35.64 -7.33 -1.88
N THR A 22 -35.60 -6.15 -2.55
CA THR A 22 -34.36 -5.39 -2.77
C THR A 22 -33.87 -4.70 -1.49
N MET A 23 -34.76 -4.29 -0.60
CA MET A 23 -34.36 -3.78 0.72
C MET A 23 -33.90 -4.88 1.68
N ALA A 24 -34.38 -6.12 1.51
CA ALA A 24 -33.93 -7.26 2.31
C ALA A 24 -32.59 -7.88 1.82
N ILE A 25 -32.17 -7.55 0.58
CA ILE A 25 -30.92 -8.00 -0.01
C ILE A 25 -29.85 -6.87 -0.04
N SER A 26 -30.18 -5.66 0.44
CA SER A 26 -29.12 -4.75 0.83
C SER A 26 -28.36 -5.47 1.96
N PRO A 27 -27.13 -5.98 1.72
CA PRO A 27 -26.28 -6.26 2.84
C PRO A 27 -26.25 -4.94 3.59
N ALA A 28 -26.75 -4.94 4.81
CA ALA A 28 -26.36 -3.91 5.73
C ALA A 28 -24.82 -3.92 5.70
N PHE A 29 -24.23 -3.02 4.93
CA PHE A 29 -22.91 -2.52 5.19
C PHE A 29 -23.02 -1.77 6.53
N GLY A 30 -23.43 -2.51 7.56
CA GLY A 30 -22.98 -2.24 8.89
C GLY A 30 -21.47 -2.35 8.73
N ILE A 31 -20.80 -1.22 8.81
CA ILE A 31 -19.41 -1.18 9.22
C ILE A 31 -19.42 -1.87 10.59
N HIS A 32 -19.49 -3.19 10.58
CA HIS A 32 -18.94 -3.97 11.65
C HIS A 32 -17.49 -3.50 11.64
N LYS A 33 -17.12 -2.71 12.64
CA LYS A 33 -15.73 -2.47 13.01
C LYS A 33 -15.14 -3.86 13.08
N LYS A 34 -14.57 -4.30 11.91
CA LYS A 34 -13.99 -5.64 11.78
C LYS A 34 -12.95 -5.61 12.88
N GLN A 35 -13.14 -6.41 13.90
CA GLN A 35 -12.15 -6.48 14.97
C GLN A 35 -10.86 -6.86 14.28
N LEU A 36 -9.91 -5.92 14.18
CA LEU A 36 -8.64 -6.16 13.54
C LEU A 36 -8.04 -7.40 14.19
N THR A 37 -7.66 -8.36 13.36
CA THR A 37 -6.92 -9.50 13.89
C THR A 37 -5.63 -8.98 14.53
N LYS A 38 -5.09 -9.70 15.48
CA LYS A 38 -3.80 -9.34 16.11
C LYS A 38 -2.69 -9.11 15.06
N LEU A 39 -2.73 -9.86 13.95
CA LEU A 39 -1.79 -9.68 12.83
C LEU A 39 -2.00 -8.35 12.12
N GLN A 40 -3.25 -7.98 11.81
CA GLN A 40 -3.57 -6.70 11.18
C GLN A 40 -3.17 -5.51 12.06
N GLU A 41 -3.38 -5.64 13.37
CA GLU A 41 -2.93 -4.63 14.33
C GLU A 41 -1.41 -4.49 14.34
N GLN A 42 -0.66 -5.60 14.32
CA GLN A 42 0.80 -5.60 14.20
C GLN A 42 1.25 -4.93 12.90
N GLN A 43 0.61 -5.26 11.77
CA GLN A 43 0.90 -4.68 10.47
C GLN A 43 0.64 -3.17 10.46
N HIS A 44 -0.47 -2.72 11.03
CA HIS A 44 -0.78 -1.31 11.19
C HIS A 44 0.26 -0.57 12.05
N GLN A 45 0.63 -1.14 13.20
CA GLN A 45 1.62 -0.54 14.11
C GLN A 45 3.04 -0.51 13.54
N SER A 46 3.34 -1.31 12.52
CA SER A 46 4.64 -1.32 11.85
C SER A 46 4.73 -0.32 10.68
N MET A 47 3.61 0.31 10.32
CA MET A 47 3.54 1.29 9.24
C MET A 47 4.03 2.65 9.72
N HIS A 48 4.78 3.34 8.89
CA HIS A 48 5.35 4.66 9.13
C HIS A 48 5.16 5.58 7.93
N GLU A 49 4.83 6.83 8.22
CA GLU A 49 4.99 7.91 7.25
C GLU A 49 6.46 8.27 7.17
N ILE A 50 6.99 8.38 5.95
CA ILE A 50 8.38 8.81 5.75
C ILE A 50 8.47 9.97 4.77
N VAL A 51 9.44 10.84 5.03
CA VAL A 51 9.82 11.91 4.09
C VAL A 51 11.33 11.88 3.92
N MET A 52 11.76 11.87 2.67
CA MET A 52 13.15 12.05 2.29
C MET A 52 13.28 13.36 1.54
N VAL A 53 14.27 14.16 1.88
CA VAL A 53 14.45 15.48 1.28
C VAL A 53 15.89 15.67 0.82
N ASP A 54 16.02 16.26 -0.36
CA ASP A 54 17.25 16.81 -0.84
C ASP A 54 17.47 18.20 -0.28
N ARG A 55 18.71 18.50 0.07
CA ARG A 55 19.14 19.83 0.46
C ARG A 55 20.25 20.31 -0.45
N ASP A 56 20.23 21.59 -0.77
CA ASP A 56 21.34 22.24 -1.46
C ASP A 56 22.54 22.48 -0.53
N THR A 57 23.55 23.14 -1.06
CA THR A 57 24.78 23.48 -0.32
C THR A 57 24.54 24.42 0.86
N ASP A 58 23.45 25.18 0.83
CA ASP A 58 23.08 26.13 1.89
C ASP A 58 22.15 25.45 2.94
N GLY A 59 21.80 24.18 2.73
CA GLY A 59 20.96 23.38 3.60
C GLY A 59 19.44 23.57 3.38
N GLU A 60 19.05 24.31 2.35
CA GLU A 60 17.64 24.50 1.99
C GLU A 60 17.07 23.25 1.29
N ILE A 61 15.81 22.96 1.56
CA ILE A 61 15.12 21.82 0.92
C ILE A 61 14.80 22.18 -0.52
N VAL A 62 15.38 21.44 -1.46
CA VAL A 62 15.18 21.62 -2.91
C VAL A 62 14.19 20.64 -3.50
N SER A 63 14.09 19.45 -2.93
CA SER A 63 13.09 18.44 -3.30
C SER A 63 12.73 17.56 -2.11
N GLY A 64 11.67 16.77 -2.22
CA GLY A 64 11.29 15.81 -1.19
C GLY A 64 10.18 14.89 -1.64
N GLY A 65 10.24 13.65 -1.20
CA GLY A 65 9.24 12.61 -1.42
C GLY A 65 8.54 12.25 -0.11
N LEU A 66 7.20 12.21 -0.16
CA LEU A 66 6.36 11.65 0.90
C LEU A 66 5.98 10.22 0.49
N CYS A 67 6.25 9.27 1.36
CA CYS A 67 5.98 7.87 1.12
C CYS A 67 5.49 7.16 2.39
N THR A 68 5.07 5.93 2.22
CA THR A 68 4.79 4.99 3.30
C THR A 68 5.95 4.01 3.41
N ALA A 69 6.28 3.59 4.63
CA ALA A 69 7.25 2.54 4.90
C ALA A 69 6.73 1.58 5.95
N TYR A 70 7.33 0.41 6.02
CA TYR A 70 7.04 -0.59 7.06
C TYR A 70 8.32 -1.01 7.77
N ALA A 71 8.28 -1.02 9.09
CA ALA A 71 9.37 -1.58 9.86
C ALA A 71 9.42 -3.12 9.66
N VAL A 72 10.56 -3.61 9.19
CA VAL A 72 10.83 -5.03 8.93
C VAL A 72 11.90 -5.59 9.85
N GLY A 73 12.59 -4.73 10.55
CA GLY A 73 13.57 -5.02 11.58
C GLY A 73 13.68 -3.87 12.57
N PRO A 74 14.44 -4.05 13.67
CA PRO A 74 14.55 -3.01 14.70
C PRO A 74 15.15 -1.70 14.17
N HIS A 75 15.96 -1.77 13.14
CA HIS A 75 16.63 -0.62 12.55
C HIS A 75 16.31 -0.43 11.06
N THR A 76 15.41 -1.25 10.51
CA THR A 76 15.21 -1.32 9.05
C THR A 76 13.77 -1.01 8.67
N LEU A 77 13.61 -0.06 7.75
CA LEU A 77 12.35 0.22 7.04
C LEU A 77 12.39 -0.37 5.63
N MET A 78 11.24 -0.85 5.17
CA MET A 78 10.98 -1.24 3.79
C MET A 78 10.06 -0.20 3.14
N THR A 79 10.40 0.27 1.94
CA THR A 79 9.60 1.22 1.16
C THR A 79 9.85 1.03 -0.34
N ALA A 80 9.21 1.83 -1.20
CA ALA A 80 9.52 1.84 -2.63
C ALA A 80 10.86 2.54 -2.89
N GLN A 81 11.64 2.03 -3.86
CA GLN A 81 12.95 2.57 -4.20
C GLN A 81 12.85 4.02 -4.72
N HIS A 82 11.84 4.31 -5.56
CA HIS A 82 11.66 5.66 -6.10
C HIS A 82 11.31 6.73 -5.05
N CYS A 83 11.07 6.34 -3.79
CA CYS A 83 10.91 7.29 -2.67
C CYS A 83 12.22 7.96 -2.29
N ASP A 84 13.36 7.41 -2.71
CA ASP A 84 14.71 7.91 -2.44
C ASP A 84 15.42 8.22 -3.76
N ASP A 85 16.03 9.38 -3.86
CA ASP A 85 16.86 9.77 -5.01
C ASP A 85 18.35 9.43 -4.83
N GLU A 86 18.67 8.64 -3.80
CA GLU A 86 20.00 8.19 -3.41
C GLU A 86 20.96 9.31 -2.94
N LYS A 87 20.51 10.56 -2.90
CA LYS A 87 21.33 11.70 -2.47
C LYS A 87 21.12 12.06 -1.00
N THR A 88 19.92 11.78 -0.48
CA THR A 88 19.63 12.07 0.92
C THR A 88 20.40 11.13 1.85
N ASP A 89 20.90 11.65 2.95
CA ASP A 89 21.57 10.87 3.99
C ASP A 89 20.64 10.59 5.20
N ARG A 90 19.40 11.08 5.15
CA ARG A 90 18.49 11.08 6.29
C ARG A 90 17.03 10.88 5.86
N VAL A 91 16.31 10.10 6.65
CA VAL A 91 14.87 9.93 6.55
C VAL A 91 14.18 10.53 7.77
N TYR A 92 13.10 11.28 7.54
CA TYR A 92 12.21 11.80 8.57
C TYR A 92 11.04 10.84 8.74
N VAL A 93 10.65 10.58 9.98
CA VAL A 93 9.66 9.55 10.33
C VAL A 93 8.66 10.11 11.34
N ASP A 94 7.45 9.78 11.21
CA ASP A 94 6.25 9.99 12.02
C ASP A 94 6.28 11.00 13.20
N PRO A 95 5.38 11.93 13.23
CA PRO A 95 4.64 12.56 12.13
C PRO A 95 5.52 13.56 11.42
N VAL A 96 5.34 13.72 10.10
CA VAL A 96 6.19 14.60 9.30
C VAL A 96 5.37 15.73 8.69
N THR A 97 5.73 16.96 9.00
CA THR A 97 5.21 18.18 8.34
C THR A 97 6.35 18.91 7.64
N ARG A 98 6.01 19.73 6.64
CA ARG A 98 7.01 20.54 5.96
C ARG A 98 7.78 21.45 6.94
N GLU A 99 7.08 22.03 7.89
CA GLU A 99 7.66 22.89 8.93
C GLU A 99 8.59 22.08 9.83
N SER A 100 8.16 20.90 10.30
CA SER A 100 8.99 20.08 11.19
C SER A 100 10.26 19.55 10.53
N VAL A 101 10.23 19.33 9.21
CA VAL A 101 11.42 18.97 8.42
C VAL A 101 12.34 20.18 8.25
N LYS A 102 11.76 21.37 7.96
CA LYS A 102 12.51 22.61 7.79
C LYS A 102 13.22 23.01 9.09
N ASP A 103 12.53 22.91 10.20
CA ASP A 103 13.02 23.32 11.52
C ASP A 103 13.82 22.21 12.22
N ASN A 104 14.01 21.06 11.60
CA ASN A 104 14.65 19.86 12.15
C ASN A 104 14.03 19.38 13.47
N THR A 105 12.73 19.57 13.65
CA THR A 105 11.98 19.12 14.85
C THR A 105 11.32 17.74 14.64
N ALA A 106 11.18 17.27 13.40
CA ALA A 106 10.72 15.93 13.09
C ALA A 106 11.74 14.88 13.54
N VAL A 107 11.24 13.73 13.98
CA VAL A 107 12.10 12.57 14.25
C VAL A 107 12.79 12.17 12.95
N SER A 108 14.09 12.03 12.97
CA SER A 108 14.86 11.65 11.80
C SER A 108 16.01 10.72 12.14
N TYR A 109 16.32 9.85 11.18
CA TYR A 109 17.40 8.87 11.31
C TYR A 109 18.37 9.01 10.14
N LYS A 110 19.67 8.79 10.43
CA LYS A 110 20.68 8.72 9.39
C LYS A 110 20.57 7.39 8.67
N ILE A 111 20.59 7.42 7.34
CA ILE A 111 20.63 6.23 6.50
C ILE A 111 22.06 5.67 6.53
N VAL A 112 22.20 4.43 7.00
CA VAL A 112 23.50 3.72 7.07
C VAL A 112 23.73 2.94 5.78
N SER A 113 22.72 2.25 5.31
CA SER A 113 22.78 1.49 4.07
C SER A 113 21.42 1.39 3.37
N ARG A 114 21.48 1.11 2.08
CA ARG A 114 20.35 0.84 1.20
C ARG A 114 20.55 -0.52 0.57
N GLN A 115 19.51 -1.32 0.54
CA GLN A 115 19.52 -2.59 -0.17
C GLN A 115 18.30 -2.63 -1.08
N PHE A 116 18.53 -2.92 -2.35
CA PHE A 116 17.47 -2.94 -3.36
C PHE A 116 17.20 -4.38 -3.78
N ASP A 117 15.96 -4.65 -4.17
CA ASP A 117 15.65 -5.75 -5.06
C ASP A 117 15.49 -5.21 -6.51
N ASN A 118 15.17 -6.09 -7.44
CA ASN A 118 15.02 -5.67 -8.85
C ASN A 118 13.58 -5.23 -9.17
N GLN A 119 12.80 -4.82 -8.17
CA GLN A 119 11.35 -4.62 -8.26
C GLN A 119 10.88 -3.28 -7.69
N ASP A 120 11.74 -2.26 -7.69
CA ASP A 120 11.45 -0.95 -7.10
C ASP A 120 11.16 -1.02 -5.57
N HIS A 121 11.82 -1.95 -4.86
CA HIS A 121 11.75 -2.04 -3.40
C HIS A 121 13.12 -1.74 -2.77
N MET A 122 13.08 -1.14 -1.60
CA MET A 122 14.25 -0.74 -0.85
C MET A 122 14.12 -1.10 0.63
N LEU A 123 15.20 -1.61 1.21
CA LEU A 123 15.42 -1.68 2.65
C LEU A 123 16.38 -0.56 3.05
N LEU A 124 15.95 0.24 4.02
CA LEU A 124 16.74 1.33 4.62
C LEU A 124 17.20 0.91 6.00
N ASP A 125 18.51 0.76 6.20
CA ASP A 125 19.08 0.58 7.52
C ASP A 125 19.37 1.95 8.16
N LEU A 126 18.88 2.16 9.38
CA LEU A 126 18.76 3.47 10.02
C LEU A 126 19.50 3.51 11.36
N SER A 127 20.51 4.36 11.45
CA SER A 127 21.26 4.57 12.69
C SER A 127 20.38 5.17 13.79
N GLY A 128 20.35 4.49 14.94
CA GLY A 128 19.63 4.95 16.12
C GLY A 128 18.13 4.71 16.12
N ALA A 129 17.57 4.14 15.05
CA ALA A 129 16.19 3.67 15.05
C ALA A 129 16.01 2.47 16.00
N ASN A 130 14.82 2.28 16.52
CA ASN A 130 14.46 1.12 17.34
C ASN A 130 12.97 0.84 17.25
N PHE A 131 12.55 0.33 16.08
CA PHE A 131 11.16 -0.04 15.82
C PHE A 131 10.76 -1.24 16.66
N LYS A 132 9.68 -1.10 17.43
CA LYS A 132 9.24 -2.13 18.39
C LYS A 132 8.30 -3.15 17.77
N VAL A 133 7.62 -2.76 16.70
CA VAL A 133 6.69 -3.60 15.96
C VAL A 133 7.14 -3.68 14.52
N THR A 134 7.29 -4.88 14.02
CA THR A 134 7.80 -5.14 12.67
C THR A 134 6.92 -6.15 11.95
N ILE A 135 6.86 -6.07 10.62
CA ILE A 135 6.28 -7.14 9.79
C ILE A 135 7.35 -8.16 9.41
N PHE A 136 6.90 -9.37 9.17
CA PHE A 136 7.79 -10.44 8.72
C PHE A 136 8.00 -10.40 7.21
N LEU A 137 9.27 -10.36 6.78
CA LEU A 137 9.65 -10.59 5.39
C LEU A 137 9.97 -12.07 5.18
N SER A 138 9.47 -12.62 4.09
CA SER A 138 9.78 -13.98 3.65
C SER A 138 10.54 -13.95 2.34
N PRO A 139 11.61 -14.73 2.15
CA PRO A 139 12.24 -14.89 0.84
C PRO A 139 11.36 -15.64 -0.17
N ASN A 140 10.30 -16.28 0.32
CA ASN A 140 9.32 -17.00 -0.48
C ASN A 140 7.97 -16.31 -0.39
N VAL A 141 7.85 -15.19 -1.08
CA VAL A 141 6.59 -14.45 -1.13
C VAL A 141 5.57 -15.23 -1.94
N ARG A 142 4.41 -15.44 -1.34
CA ARG A 142 3.28 -16.05 -2.04
C ARG A 142 2.74 -15.06 -3.06
N LEU A 143 2.63 -15.50 -4.31
CA LEU A 143 2.00 -14.69 -5.34
C LEU A 143 0.47 -14.67 -5.15
N PRO A 144 -0.17 -13.50 -5.29
CA PRO A 144 -1.62 -13.39 -5.15
C PRO A 144 -2.34 -14.01 -6.35
N GLN A 145 -3.59 -14.37 -6.15
CA GLN A 145 -4.47 -14.88 -7.19
C GLN A 145 -5.44 -13.80 -7.68
N GLN A 146 -5.83 -13.85 -8.94
CA GLN A 146 -6.89 -13.01 -9.46
C GLN A 146 -8.18 -13.21 -8.65
N GLY A 147 -8.83 -12.11 -8.29
CA GLY A 147 -10.01 -12.12 -7.41
C GLY A 147 -9.72 -12.20 -5.92
N GLU A 148 -8.44 -12.27 -5.53
CA GLU A 148 -8.06 -12.27 -4.12
C GLU A 148 -8.29 -10.90 -3.49
N HIS A 149 -8.96 -10.89 -2.33
CA HIS A 149 -9.13 -9.67 -1.53
C HIS A 149 -7.84 -9.34 -0.78
N VAL A 150 -7.50 -8.07 -0.80
CA VAL A 150 -6.30 -7.53 -0.16
C VAL A 150 -6.63 -6.29 0.65
N TYR A 151 -5.72 -5.88 1.52
CA TYR A 151 -5.82 -4.64 2.27
C TYR A 151 -4.45 -4.01 2.46
N GLN A 152 -4.46 -2.72 2.74
CA GLN A 152 -3.26 -1.96 3.10
C GLN A 152 -3.54 -0.92 4.18
N TRP A 153 -2.47 -0.46 4.80
CA TRP A 153 -2.40 0.77 5.55
C TRP A 153 -1.40 1.69 4.86
N GLY A 154 -1.68 2.98 4.80
CA GLY A 154 -0.80 3.91 4.13
C GLY A 154 -0.97 5.35 4.60
N CYS A 155 -0.17 6.24 4.00
CA CYS A 155 -0.14 7.67 4.30
C CYS A 155 -0.46 8.52 3.05
N PRO A 156 -1.59 8.28 2.36
CA PRO A 156 -1.95 9.04 1.16
C PRO A 156 -2.02 10.54 1.47
N ALA A 157 -1.33 11.35 0.66
CA ALA A 157 -1.24 12.81 0.82
C ALA A 157 -0.82 13.27 2.23
N GLY A 158 -0.08 12.46 2.98
CA GLY A 158 0.32 12.74 4.38
C GLY A 158 -0.79 12.52 5.39
N ILE A 159 -1.88 11.85 5.01
CA ILE A 159 -2.93 11.45 5.95
C ILE A 159 -2.61 10.05 6.45
N ARG A 160 -2.11 9.95 7.66
CA ARG A 160 -1.71 8.68 8.27
C ARG A 160 -2.89 7.76 8.55
N ASP A 161 -2.57 6.49 8.73
CA ASP A 161 -3.48 5.46 9.22
C ASP A 161 -4.69 5.22 8.30
N GLN A 162 -4.51 5.42 6.99
CA GLN A 162 -5.57 5.16 6.04
C GLN A 162 -5.64 3.67 5.71
N TYR A 163 -6.70 3.02 6.18
CA TYR A 163 -7.03 1.64 5.81
C TYR A 163 -7.81 1.58 4.51
N ARG A 164 -7.39 0.73 3.61
CA ARG A 164 -8.09 0.48 2.34
C ARG A 164 -8.13 -1.00 2.02
N GLU A 165 -9.16 -1.39 1.31
CA GLU A 165 -9.33 -2.74 0.79
C GLU A 165 -9.41 -2.70 -0.74
N GLY A 166 -8.88 -3.75 -1.37
CA GLY A 166 -8.90 -3.90 -2.81
C GLY A 166 -9.04 -5.35 -3.25
N VAL A 167 -9.06 -5.54 -4.56
CA VAL A 167 -9.12 -6.88 -5.19
C VAL A 167 -8.06 -6.98 -6.25
N VAL A 168 -7.32 -8.08 -6.26
CA VAL A 168 -6.35 -8.39 -7.32
C VAL A 168 -7.08 -8.62 -8.63
N MET A 169 -6.91 -7.73 -9.60
CA MET A 169 -7.54 -7.82 -10.91
C MET A 169 -6.82 -8.81 -11.84
N GLY A 170 -5.50 -8.91 -11.71
CA GLY A 170 -4.66 -9.74 -12.55
C GLY A 170 -3.20 -9.32 -12.46
N SER A 171 -2.39 -9.86 -13.36
CA SER A 171 -0.97 -9.51 -13.48
C SER A 171 -0.55 -9.47 -14.95
N LEU A 172 0.40 -8.60 -15.24
CA LEU A 172 1.05 -8.51 -16.55
C LEU A 172 2.57 -8.42 -16.37
N PRO A 173 3.37 -8.91 -17.32
CA PRO A 173 4.79 -8.59 -17.37
C PRO A 173 5.00 -7.09 -17.59
N MET A 174 5.92 -6.47 -16.83
CA MET A 174 6.17 -5.02 -16.87
C MET A 174 6.47 -4.49 -18.27
N GLY A 175 7.24 -5.22 -19.07
CA GLY A 175 7.57 -4.79 -20.41
C GLY A 175 6.39 -4.62 -21.37
N ILE A 176 5.19 -5.10 -21.03
CA ILE A 176 3.97 -4.81 -21.79
C ILE A 176 3.47 -3.39 -21.52
N LEU A 177 3.75 -2.84 -20.33
CA LEU A 177 3.30 -1.50 -19.94
C LEU A 177 4.17 -0.40 -20.55
N ASP A 178 5.44 -0.69 -20.83
CA ASP A 178 6.40 0.27 -21.36
C ASP A 178 6.38 0.42 -22.87
N ASP A 179 5.37 -0.16 -23.58
CA ASP A 179 5.20 -0.13 -25.04
C ASP A 179 6.41 -0.65 -25.86
N THR A 180 7.38 -1.27 -25.19
CA THR A 180 8.66 -1.58 -25.82
C THR A 180 8.70 -2.94 -26.49
N GLU A 181 7.90 -3.92 -26.07
CA GLU A 181 7.83 -5.23 -26.75
C GLU A 181 6.61 -6.07 -26.35
N VAL A 182 5.87 -6.58 -27.34
CA VAL A 182 4.70 -7.48 -27.16
C VAL A 182 5.06 -8.84 -26.50
N ASN A 183 6.35 -9.14 -26.33
CA ASN A 183 6.87 -10.35 -25.72
C ASN A 183 7.79 -10.08 -24.53
N ALA A 184 7.60 -8.97 -23.84
CA ALA A 184 8.51 -8.55 -22.79
C ALA A 184 8.59 -9.58 -21.67
N LYS A 185 9.80 -10.08 -21.48
CA LYS A 185 10.21 -10.80 -20.30
C LYS A 185 10.51 -9.74 -19.23
N GLY A 186 9.60 -9.55 -18.31
CA GLY A 186 9.79 -8.64 -17.18
C GLY A 186 9.20 -9.25 -15.91
N PRO A 187 9.45 -8.65 -14.76
CA PRO A 187 8.79 -9.02 -13.54
C PRO A 187 7.27 -8.88 -13.70
N LEU A 188 6.52 -9.73 -13.01
CA LEU A 188 5.07 -9.63 -12.96
C LEU A 188 4.67 -8.46 -12.07
N VAL A 189 3.82 -7.60 -12.61
CA VAL A 189 3.14 -6.56 -11.86
C VAL A 189 1.72 -7.00 -11.59
N TYR A 190 1.28 -6.91 -10.37
CA TYR A 190 -0.10 -7.17 -9.98
C TYR A 190 -0.87 -5.85 -9.95
N PHE A 191 -2.07 -5.87 -10.54
CA PHE A 191 -2.99 -4.75 -10.52
C PHE A 191 -4.04 -4.98 -9.46
N ILE A 192 -4.19 -4.00 -8.59
CA ILE A 192 -5.18 -4.03 -7.53
C ILE A 192 -6.19 -2.92 -7.78
N GLN A 193 -7.46 -3.26 -7.78
CA GLN A 193 -8.54 -2.28 -7.82
C GLN A 193 -8.63 -1.60 -6.47
N GLU A 194 -7.93 -0.49 -6.36
CA GLU A 194 -7.82 0.31 -5.16
C GLU A 194 -7.40 1.72 -5.54
N ALA A 195 -8.06 2.73 -4.94
CA ALA A 195 -7.66 4.11 -5.16
C ALA A 195 -6.33 4.40 -4.45
N ILE A 196 -5.35 4.92 -5.19
CA ILE A 196 -4.06 5.36 -4.65
C ILE A 196 -3.73 6.78 -5.07
N ILE A 197 -3.03 7.49 -4.22
CA ILE A 197 -2.53 8.85 -4.48
C ILE A 197 -1.10 9.00 -3.95
N GLY A 198 -0.47 10.13 -4.22
CA GLY A 198 0.88 10.42 -3.70
C GLY A 198 0.97 10.21 -2.19
N GLY A 199 2.01 9.56 -1.73
CA GLY A 199 2.20 9.12 -0.34
C GLY A 199 1.92 7.64 -0.10
N ASP A 200 1.19 6.97 -1.01
CA ASP A 200 0.94 5.53 -0.94
C ASP A 200 2.12 4.68 -1.40
N SER A 201 3.06 5.25 -2.15
CA SER A 201 4.30 4.57 -2.53
C SER A 201 4.97 3.95 -1.30
N GLY A 202 5.30 2.66 -1.39
CA GLY A 202 5.85 1.91 -0.26
C GLY A 202 4.82 1.28 0.68
N SER A 203 3.51 1.52 0.50
CA SER A 203 2.46 0.85 1.27
C SER A 203 2.48 -0.65 0.99
N ALA A 204 2.56 -1.44 2.06
CA ALA A 204 2.52 -2.89 1.97
C ALA A 204 1.09 -3.40 1.72
N ILE A 205 0.96 -4.30 0.76
CA ILE A 205 -0.29 -4.98 0.42
C ILE A 205 -0.31 -6.35 1.08
N PHE A 206 -1.37 -6.62 1.83
CA PHE A 206 -1.57 -7.88 2.55
C PHE A 206 -2.80 -8.63 2.04
N SER A 207 -2.70 -9.96 1.99
CA SER A 207 -3.84 -10.82 1.70
C SER A 207 -4.89 -10.76 2.81
N ALA A 208 -6.16 -10.55 2.45
CA ALA A 208 -7.25 -10.62 3.42
C ALA A 208 -7.54 -12.06 3.88
N LYS A 209 -7.01 -13.06 3.17
CA LYS A 209 -7.22 -14.48 3.49
C LYS A 209 -6.36 -14.95 4.67
N ASP A 210 -5.09 -14.57 4.69
CA ASP A 210 -4.09 -15.10 5.61
C ASP A 210 -3.14 -14.04 6.19
N GLY A 211 -3.31 -12.76 5.80
CA GLY A 211 -2.44 -11.66 6.22
C GLY A 211 -1.04 -11.69 5.61
N ALA A 212 -0.80 -12.57 4.65
CA ALA A 212 0.50 -12.64 4.01
C ALA A 212 0.82 -11.35 3.26
N LEU A 213 2.06 -10.88 3.39
CA LEU A 213 2.58 -9.76 2.59
C LEU A 213 2.70 -10.21 1.13
N ILE A 214 2.08 -9.45 0.24
CA ILE A 214 2.05 -9.74 -1.21
C ILE A 214 3.12 -8.93 -1.95
N GLY A 215 3.23 -7.65 -1.65
CA GLY A 215 4.14 -6.73 -2.30
C GLY A 215 3.97 -5.32 -1.77
N ILE A 216 4.50 -4.36 -2.50
CA ILE A 216 4.45 -2.95 -2.15
C ILE A 216 3.83 -2.16 -3.31
N VAL A 217 3.04 -1.15 -2.98
CA VAL A 217 2.55 -0.16 -3.95
C VAL A 217 3.74 0.63 -4.49
N THR A 218 3.91 0.60 -5.81
CA THR A 218 5.01 1.30 -6.48
C THR A 218 4.53 2.37 -7.45
N TYR A 219 3.36 2.21 -8.06
CA TYR A 219 2.80 3.24 -8.94
C TYR A 219 1.28 3.17 -9.04
N GLY A 220 0.70 4.25 -9.54
CA GLY A 220 -0.73 4.36 -9.84
C GLY A 220 -1.00 4.29 -11.33
N LEU A 221 -2.06 3.60 -11.69
CA LEU A 221 -2.60 3.57 -13.04
C LEU A 221 -4.00 4.16 -13.07
N ASP A 222 -4.46 4.51 -14.27
CA ASP A 222 -5.82 4.99 -14.52
C ASP A 222 -6.21 6.14 -13.58
N ASN A 223 -5.38 7.18 -13.56
CA ASN A 223 -5.56 8.35 -12.69
C ASN A 223 -5.69 8.00 -11.19
N GLY A 224 -4.99 6.97 -10.73
CA GLY A 224 -4.97 6.53 -9.33
C GLY A 224 -6.13 5.60 -8.94
N GLN A 225 -6.84 5.03 -9.90
CA GLN A 225 -7.92 4.06 -9.62
C GLN A 225 -7.41 2.63 -9.46
N MET A 226 -6.16 2.37 -9.86
CA MET A 226 -5.51 1.07 -9.72
C MET A 226 -4.11 1.23 -9.13
N ALA A 227 -3.78 0.35 -8.21
CA ALA A 227 -2.43 0.19 -7.70
C ALA A 227 -1.64 -0.81 -8.54
N GLY A 228 -0.42 -0.44 -8.93
CA GLY A 228 0.59 -1.36 -9.43
C GLY A 228 1.46 -1.85 -8.27
N VAL A 229 1.52 -3.17 -8.10
CA VAL A 229 2.20 -3.81 -6.98
C VAL A 229 3.20 -4.84 -7.50
N TYR A 230 4.44 -4.69 -7.10
CA TYR A 230 5.45 -5.71 -7.34
C TYR A 230 5.57 -6.68 -6.16
N PRO A 231 5.72 -8.00 -6.42
CA PRO A 231 6.10 -8.95 -5.38
C PRO A 231 7.51 -8.66 -4.86
N ILE A 232 7.69 -8.76 -3.57
CA ILE A 232 9.00 -8.56 -2.92
C ILE A 232 9.97 -9.67 -3.34
N GLN A 233 11.19 -9.30 -3.70
CA GLN A 233 12.24 -10.22 -4.15
C GLN A 233 13.56 -10.07 -3.40
N PHE A 234 13.55 -9.59 -2.16
CA PHE A 234 14.75 -9.59 -1.33
C PHE A 234 15.27 -11.00 -1.10
N THR A 235 16.57 -11.15 -1.19
CA THR A 235 17.24 -12.42 -0.90
C THR A 235 17.19 -12.76 0.60
N GLY A 236 17.34 -14.04 0.94
CA GLY A 236 17.41 -14.44 2.33
C GLY A 236 18.52 -13.72 3.12
N ALA A 237 19.66 -13.43 2.49
CA ALA A 237 20.75 -12.68 3.11
C ALA A 237 20.37 -11.22 3.42
N GLN A 238 19.65 -10.54 2.51
CA GLN A 238 19.15 -9.19 2.74
C GLN A 238 18.13 -9.14 3.87
N ILE A 239 17.21 -10.12 3.90
CA ILE A 239 16.22 -10.24 4.97
C ILE A 239 16.92 -10.51 6.31
N GLU A 240 17.88 -11.43 6.36
CA GLU A 240 18.64 -11.70 7.60
C GLU A 240 19.40 -10.47 8.09
N ALA A 241 19.98 -9.70 7.18
CA ALA A 241 20.67 -8.46 7.52
C ALA A 241 19.71 -7.41 8.13
N SER A 242 18.48 -7.32 7.66
CA SER A 242 17.47 -6.38 8.15
C SER A 242 17.00 -6.66 9.59
N LEU A 243 17.21 -7.87 10.10
CA LEU A 243 16.78 -8.29 11.44
C LEU A 243 17.81 -7.97 12.54
N LYS A 244 19.01 -7.53 12.17
CA LYS A 244 20.10 -7.19 13.11
C LYS A 244 20.03 -5.74 13.53
#